data_615af8c210a2b884fea2ea8284b69d4d
#
_entry.id   615af8c210a2b884fea2ea8284b69d4d
#
_cell.length_a   1.000
_cell.length_b   1.000
_cell.length_c   1.000
_cell.angle_alpha   90.00
_cell.angle_beta   90.00
_cell.angle_gamma   90.00
#
_symmetry.space_group_name_H-M   'P 1'
#
loop_
_entity.id
_entity.type
_entity.pdbx_description
1 polymer ?
#
loop_
_entity_poly.entity_id
_entity_poly.type
_entity_poly.pdbx_seq_one_letter_code
_entity_poly.pdbx_strand_id
1 'polypeptide(L)'
;MPDSSAAAPGSEPSRARRVLAWGAGLVGGLAILVLAVALVLPRLFTSEQLQGYVVPPLEDATGRQVEIDDIGLRVLPLPAIRVSGFRLANAEGPGPAPAVEARALNVDVALWPLFVGRIRPTAVGLDAPVIRYEVAEDGTTNFGTLGGEADTTEAEGPPLGGVPLSNVRVSDAQLHYTDRSTGQAVRLDFGAQLGAGPEGAALTSSGTVELTTVRALLPSVAPDTLVLQDAQATYDVQVAPSAGTVALRTLRLDTAPLTLSVTGTVTGLNDRPTLDLSIE
;
A
#
# COMPACT_ATOMS: atom_id res chain seq x y z
N MET A 1 -63.36 13.26 63.26
CA MET A 1 -61.97 13.35 62.74
C MET A 1 -61.86 12.48 61.49
N PRO A 2 -61.79 12.99 60.29
CA PRO A 2 -61.56 12.19 59.07
C PRO A 2 -60.08 12.14 58.78
N ASP A 3 -59.60 10.94 58.62
CA ASP A 3 -58.21 10.64 58.23
C ASP A 3 -58.02 10.96 56.78
N SER A 4 -57.15 11.91 56.50
CA SER A 4 -56.82 12.36 55.13
C SER A 4 -55.57 11.58 54.63
N SER A 5 -55.80 10.41 54.03
CA SER A 5 -54.73 9.68 53.36
C SER A 5 -54.37 10.38 52.03
N ALA A 6 -53.34 11.14 52.03
CA ALA A 6 -52.77 11.77 50.80
C ALA A 6 -52.08 10.70 49.94
N ALA A 7 -52.68 10.37 48.83
CA ALA A 7 -52.05 9.57 47.79
C ALA A 7 -50.87 10.37 47.14
N ALA A 8 -49.69 9.80 47.20
CA ALA A 8 -48.49 10.34 46.53
C ALA A 8 -48.68 10.34 44.98
N PRO A 9 -48.33 11.41 44.28
CA PRO A 9 -48.45 11.43 42.84
C PRO A 9 -47.40 10.47 42.19
N GLY A 10 -47.90 9.47 41.48
CA GLY A 10 -47.08 8.60 40.66
C GLY A 10 -46.29 9.41 39.62
N SER A 11 -44.98 9.42 39.73
CA SER A 11 -44.09 10.08 38.78
C SER A 11 -44.16 9.39 37.43
N GLU A 12 -44.93 9.95 36.48
CA GLU A 12 -44.85 9.50 35.08
C GLU A 12 -43.40 9.67 34.55
N PRO A 13 -42.86 8.65 33.89
CA PRO A 13 -41.52 8.76 33.32
C PRO A 13 -41.51 9.90 32.28
N SER A 14 -40.68 10.92 32.53
CA SER A 14 -40.57 12.10 31.68
C SER A 14 -40.28 11.69 30.23
N ARG A 15 -40.87 12.39 29.24
CA ARG A 15 -40.65 12.16 27.79
C ARG A 15 -39.18 12.01 27.45
N ALA A 16 -38.29 12.73 28.16
CA ALA A 16 -36.84 12.65 28.02
C ALA A 16 -36.28 11.25 28.35
N ARG A 17 -36.79 10.58 29.42
CA ARG A 17 -36.36 9.21 29.76
C ARG A 17 -36.80 8.17 28.71
N ARG A 18 -37.97 8.34 28.10
CA ARG A 18 -38.42 7.46 27.00
C ARG A 18 -37.56 7.67 25.75
N VAL A 19 -37.27 8.92 25.36
CA VAL A 19 -36.41 9.23 24.21
C VAL A 19 -35.01 8.68 24.45
N LEU A 20 -34.43 8.82 25.65
CA LEU A 20 -33.14 8.24 26.01
C LEU A 20 -33.14 6.71 25.96
N ALA A 21 -34.23 6.06 26.47
CA ALA A 21 -34.33 4.60 26.40
C ALA A 21 -34.48 4.07 24.98
N TRP A 22 -35.24 4.77 24.11
CA TRP A 22 -35.33 4.43 22.68
C TRP A 22 -34.03 4.67 21.96
N GLY A 23 -33.33 5.78 22.24
CA GLY A 23 -31.99 6.08 21.70
C GLY A 23 -30.95 5.01 22.11
N ALA A 24 -30.94 4.63 23.40
CA ALA A 24 -30.05 3.58 23.92
C ALA A 24 -30.38 2.20 23.32
N GLY A 25 -31.64 1.90 23.12
CA GLY A 25 -32.10 0.66 22.47
C GLY A 25 -31.66 0.60 20.98
N LEU A 26 -31.79 1.70 20.25
CA LEU A 26 -31.36 1.83 18.86
C LEU A 26 -29.83 1.66 18.72
N VAL A 27 -29.06 2.37 19.55
CA VAL A 27 -27.59 2.27 19.56
C VAL A 27 -27.15 0.86 19.97
N GLY A 28 -27.79 0.28 21.01
CA GLY A 28 -27.50 -1.11 21.42
C GLY A 28 -27.86 -2.13 20.35
N GLY A 29 -28.99 -1.98 19.69
CA GLY A 29 -29.39 -2.84 18.56
C GLY A 29 -28.43 -2.73 17.37
N LEU A 30 -28.01 -1.51 17.02
CA LEU A 30 -27.01 -1.29 15.97
C LEU A 30 -25.66 -1.91 16.33
N ALA A 31 -25.22 -1.75 17.59
CA ALA A 31 -23.96 -2.34 18.05
C ALA A 31 -23.99 -3.88 17.98
N ILE A 32 -25.11 -4.49 18.38
CA ILE A 32 -25.30 -5.95 18.28
C ILE A 32 -25.32 -6.40 16.83
N LEU A 33 -25.98 -5.66 15.93
CA LEU A 33 -26.00 -5.95 14.50
C LEU A 33 -24.60 -5.89 13.90
N VAL A 34 -23.84 -4.83 14.20
CA VAL A 34 -22.45 -4.67 13.75
C VAL A 34 -21.58 -5.80 14.27
N LEU A 35 -21.73 -6.16 15.55
CA LEU A 35 -21.00 -7.28 16.14
C LEU A 35 -21.39 -8.62 15.49
N ALA A 36 -22.67 -8.85 15.22
CA ALA A 36 -23.14 -10.05 14.54
C ALA A 36 -22.56 -10.15 13.12
N VAL A 37 -22.59 -9.05 12.35
CA VAL A 37 -21.99 -8.97 11.03
C VAL A 37 -20.47 -9.22 11.11
N ALA A 38 -19.78 -8.62 12.07
CA ALA A 38 -18.34 -8.79 12.26
C ALA A 38 -17.93 -10.24 12.59
N LEU A 39 -18.81 -10.99 13.27
CA LEU A 39 -18.56 -12.39 13.63
C LEU A 39 -18.98 -13.38 12.53
N VAL A 40 -20.04 -13.07 11.80
CA VAL A 40 -20.64 -13.98 10.80
C VAL A 40 -19.98 -13.81 9.44
N LEU A 41 -19.75 -12.56 9.00
CA LEU A 41 -19.22 -12.29 7.66
C LEU A 41 -17.89 -13.00 7.36
N PRO A 42 -16.88 -12.99 8.25
CA PRO A 42 -15.64 -13.73 8.01
C PRO A 42 -15.81 -15.25 7.92
N ARG A 43 -16.87 -15.79 8.50
CA ARG A 43 -17.16 -17.24 8.46
C ARG A 43 -17.85 -17.69 7.17
N LEU A 44 -18.46 -16.76 6.44
CA LEU A 44 -19.12 -17.04 5.15
C LEU A 44 -18.13 -17.11 3.99
N PHE A 45 -16.96 -16.50 4.15
CA PHE A 45 -15.90 -16.49 3.14
C PHE A 45 -14.71 -17.30 3.65
N THR A 46 -14.51 -18.48 3.09
CA THR A 46 -13.31 -19.28 3.41
C THR A 46 -12.09 -18.73 2.67
N SER A 47 -10.90 -18.91 3.23
CA SER A 47 -9.63 -18.52 2.59
C SER A 47 -9.48 -19.15 1.21
N GLU A 48 -9.85 -20.41 1.04
CA GLU A 48 -9.79 -21.13 -0.23
C GLU A 48 -10.68 -20.48 -1.32
N GLN A 49 -11.89 -20.07 -0.94
CA GLN A 49 -12.77 -19.36 -1.88
C GLN A 49 -12.19 -18.02 -2.30
N LEU A 50 -11.66 -17.25 -1.35
CA LEU A 50 -11.04 -15.95 -1.63
C LEU A 50 -9.77 -16.10 -2.47
N GLN A 51 -8.95 -17.12 -2.21
CA GLN A 51 -7.76 -17.42 -3.02
C GLN A 51 -8.16 -17.74 -4.47
N GLY A 52 -9.22 -18.53 -4.68
CA GLY A 52 -9.74 -18.86 -6.02
C GLY A 52 -10.17 -17.64 -6.85
N TYR A 53 -10.52 -16.52 -6.20
CA TYR A 53 -10.87 -15.25 -6.86
C TYR A 53 -9.68 -14.30 -7.05
N VAL A 54 -8.64 -14.41 -6.23
CA VAL A 54 -7.52 -13.45 -6.19
C VAL A 54 -6.30 -13.98 -6.92
N VAL A 55 -5.97 -15.25 -6.75
CA VAL A 55 -4.73 -15.83 -7.31
C VAL A 55 -4.75 -15.87 -8.84
N PRO A 56 -5.77 -16.43 -9.53
CA PRO A 56 -5.73 -16.54 -10.99
C PRO A 56 -5.57 -15.20 -11.71
N PRO A 57 -6.32 -14.11 -11.37
CA PRO A 57 -6.09 -12.82 -12.01
C PRO A 57 -4.70 -12.23 -11.76
N LEU A 58 -4.09 -12.52 -10.61
CA LEU A 58 -2.72 -12.08 -10.33
C LEU A 58 -1.69 -12.87 -11.15
N GLU A 59 -1.89 -14.17 -11.30
CA GLU A 59 -1.06 -15.03 -12.16
C GLU A 59 -1.19 -14.63 -13.64
N ASP A 60 -2.41 -14.37 -14.10
CA ASP A 60 -2.67 -13.89 -15.47
C ASP A 60 -2.01 -12.51 -15.71
N ALA A 61 -2.12 -11.60 -14.73
CA ALA A 61 -1.55 -10.25 -14.86
C ALA A 61 -0.03 -10.21 -14.75
N THR A 62 0.57 -11.15 -14.01
CA THR A 62 2.02 -11.19 -13.81
C THR A 62 2.74 -12.18 -14.72
N GLY A 63 2.02 -13.14 -15.29
CA GLY A 63 2.59 -14.27 -16.01
C GLY A 63 3.40 -15.22 -15.12
N ARG A 64 3.15 -15.22 -13.79
CA ARG A 64 3.94 -15.94 -12.80
C ARG A 64 3.09 -16.58 -11.74
N GLN A 65 3.61 -17.64 -11.15
CA GLN A 65 2.98 -18.31 -10.03
C GLN A 65 2.90 -17.39 -8.82
N VAL A 66 1.70 -17.34 -8.22
CA VAL A 66 1.39 -16.57 -7.02
C VAL A 66 0.96 -17.53 -5.92
N GLU A 67 1.65 -17.47 -4.79
CA GLU A 67 1.29 -18.22 -3.59
C GLU A 67 0.79 -17.27 -2.51
N ILE A 68 -0.28 -17.68 -1.82
CA ILE A 68 -0.88 -16.95 -0.70
C ILE A 68 -1.20 -17.98 0.38
N ASP A 69 -0.67 -17.77 1.60
CA ASP A 69 -0.92 -18.69 2.70
C ASP A 69 -2.36 -18.58 3.22
N ASP A 70 -2.87 -17.35 3.39
CA ASP A 70 -4.22 -17.10 3.91
C ASP A 70 -4.77 -15.76 3.43
N ILE A 71 -6.08 -15.73 3.15
CA ILE A 71 -6.84 -14.50 2.88
C ILE A 71 -8.01 -14.45 3.83
N GLY A 72 -8.08 -13.38 4.63
CA GLY A 72 -9.13 -13.16 5.59
C GLY A 72 -9.77 -11.78 5.46
N LEU A 73 -11.02 -11.71 5.88
CA LEU A 73 -11.77 -10.46 6.01
C LEU A 73 -11.83 -10.06 7.48
N ARG A 74 -11.32 -8.90 7.82
CA ARG A 74 -11.52 -8.26 9.13
C ARG A 74 -12.59 -7.19 9.00
N VAL A 75 -13.53 -7.15 9.94
CA VAL A 75 -14.63 -6.17 9.92
C VAL A 75 -14.42 -5.06 10.95
N LEU A 76 -13.83 -5.38 12.11
CA LEU A 76 -13.60 -4.43 13.21
C LEU A 76 -12.10 -4.31 13.54
N PRO A 77 -11.63 -3.14 13.99
CA PRO A 77 -12.34 -1.86 14.15
C PRO A 77 -12.63 -1.17 12.81
N LEU A 78 -11.87 -1.44 11.76
CA LEU A 78 -12.07 -0.98 10.40
C LEU A 78 -12.09 -2.20 9.47
N PRO A 79 -12.99 -2.22 8.47
CA PRO A 79 -13.01 -3.30 7.49
C PRO A 79 -11.70 -3.35 6.72
N ALA A 80 -11.12 -4.52 6.62
CA ALA A 80 -9.90 -4.74 5.87
C ALA A 80 -9.85 -6.17 5.29
N ILE A 81 -9.27 -6.31 4.13
CA ILE A 81 -8.85 -7.58 3.57
C ILE A 81 -7.40 -7.77 3.96
N ARG A 82 -7.09 -8.89 4.58
CA ARG A 82 -5.73 -9.27 4.94
C ARG A 82 -5.30 -10.49 4.14
N VAL A 83 -4.20 -10.34 3.42
CA VAL A 83 -3.50 -11.42 2.73
C VAL A 83 -2.23 -11.71 3.51
N SER A 84 -1.99 -12.96 3.87
CA SER A 84 -0.81 -13.38 4.61
C SER A 84 0.03 -14.31 3.75
N GLY A 85 1.36 -14.21 3.86
CA GLY A 85 2.30 -15.09 3.19
C GLY A 85 2.27 -14.98 1.67
N PHE A 86 2.18 -13.74 1.15
CA PHE A 86 2.23 -13.50 -0.30
C PHE A 86 3.63 -13.79 -0.86
N ARG A 87 3.69 -14.56 -1.95
CA ARG A 87 4.91 -14.85 -2.71
C ARG A 87 4.62 -14.81 -4.20
N LEU A 88 5.44 -14.08 -4.93
CA LEU A 88 5.47 -14.05 -6.39
C LEU A 88 6.73 -14.77 -6.86
N ALA A 89 6.57 -15.81 -7.65
CA ALA A 89 7.70 -16.58 -8.17
C ALA A 89 8.64 -15.70 -9.00
N ASN A 90 9.92 -16.05 -8.99
CA ASN A 90 10.91 -15.40 -9.86
C ASN A 90 10.71 -15.81 -11.32
N ALA A 91 11.26 -15.05 -12.27
CA ALA A 91 11.33 -15.49 -13.66
C ALA A 91 12.11 -16.81 -13.76
N GLU A 92 11.76 -17.65 -14.74
CA GLU A 92 12.52 -18.87 -15.00
C GLU A 92 14.00 -18.51 -15.22
N GLY A 93 14.86 -18.97 -14.36
CA GLY A 93 16.32 -18.82 -14.46
C GLY A 93 17.03 -18.67 -13.14
N PRO A 94 17.24 -17.50 -12.51
CA PRO A 94 18.42 -17.37 -11.67
C PRO A 94 18.25 -17.61 -10.16
N GLY A 95 17.18 -18.19 -9.65
CA GLY A 95 17.21 -18.49 -8.21
C GLY A 95 15.95 -19.13 -7.63
N PRO A 96 16.08 -19.91 -6.57
CA PRO A 96 14.94 -20.55 -5.90
C PRO A 96 14.10 -19.58 -5.05
N ALA A 97 14.59 -18.34 -4.85
CA ALA A 97 13.91 -17.35 -4.03
C ALA A 97 12.84 -16.59 -4.83
N PRO A 98 11.66 -16.27 -4.24
CA PRO A 98 10.64 -15.50 -4.91
C PRO A 98 11.14 -14.09 -5.26
N ALA A 99 10.66 -13.53 -6.38
CA ALA A 99 10.97 -12.16 -6.79
C ALA A 99 10.42 -11.14 -5.79
N VAL A 100 9.21 -11.42 -5.30
CA VAL A 100 8.56 -10.61 -4.26
C VAL A 100 7.96 -11.55 -3.21
N GLU A 101 8.16 -11.22 -1.96
CA GLU A 101 7.45 -11.85 -0.86
C GLU A 101 7.02 -10.79 0.15
N ALA A 102 5.92 -11.02 0.86
CA ALA A 102 5.47 -10.16 1.94
C ALA A 102 4.84 -10.98 3.05
N ARG A 103 5.11 -10.63 4.31
CA ARG A 103 4.49 -11.25 5.47
C ARG A 103 2.99 -11.04 5.46
N ALA A 104 2.56 -9.80 5.18
CA ALA A 104 1.16 -9.50 5.03
C ALA A 104 0.92 -8.28 4.13
N LEU A 105 -0.19 -8.33 3.41
CA LEU A 105 -0.80 -7.21 2.71
C LEU A 105 -2.14 -6.92 3.36
N ASN A 106 -2.38 -5.69 3.78
CA ASN A 106 -3.63 -5.24 4.35
C ASN A 106 -4.24 -4.20 3.42
N VAL A 107 -5.48 -4.42 3.01
CA VAL A 107 -6.23 -3.45 2.20
C VAL A 107 -7.41 -2.99 3.04
N ASP A 108 -7.31 -1.78 3.59
CA ASP A 108 -8.41 -1.17 4.31
C ASP A 108 -9.48 -0.73 3.31
N VAL A 109 -10.75 -0.96 3.65
CA VAL A 109 -11.87 -0.64 2.76
C VAL A 109 -12.89 0.25 3.47
N ALA A 110 -13.55 1.10 2.71
CA ALA A 110 -14.60 1.97 3.25
C ALA A 110 -15.82 1.13 3.68
N LEU A 111 -16.26 1.32 4.93
CA LEU A 111 -17.38 0.56 5.51
C LEU A 111 -18.68 0.79 4.74
N TRP A 112 -19.01 2.05 4.44
CA TRP A 112 -20.31 2.41 3.86
C TRP A 112 -20.57 1.81 2.47
N PRO A 113 -19.63 1.82 1.52
CA PRO A 113 -19.78 1.16 0.23
C PRO A 113 -19.97 -0.36 0.32
N LEU A 114 -19.43 -1.02 1.35
CA LEU A 114 -19.59 -2.47 1.54
C LEU A 114 -21.07 -2.87 1.74
N PHE A 115 -21.89 -2.04 2.40
CA PHE A 115 -23.32 -2.32 2.57
C PHE A 115 -24.11 -2.34 1.27
N VAL A 116 -23.60 -1.73 0.21
CA VAL A 116 -24.17 -1.73 -1.13
C VAL A 116 -23.38 -2.63 -2.10
N GLY A 117 -22.56 -3.55 -1.56
CA GLY A 117 -21.81 -4.51 -2.34
C GLY A 117 -20.63 -3.92 -3.14
N ARG A 118 -20.15 -2.72 -2.77
CA ARG A 118 -19.03 -2.07 -3.45
C ARG A 118 -17.77 -2.08 -2.56
N ILE A 119 -16.69 -2.64 -3.07
CA ILE A 119 -15.39 -2.59 -2.41
C ILE A 119 -14.70 -1.30 -2.83
N ARG A 120 -14.44 -0.43 -1.86
CA ARG A 120 -13.67 0.81 -2.06
C ARG A 120 -12.47 0.82 -1.13
N PRO A 121 -11.27 0.53 -1.65
CA PRO A 121 -10.05 0.62 -0.86
C PRO A 121 -9.80 2.06 -0.38
N THR A 122 -9.25 2.21 0.81
CA THR A 122 -8.92 3.51 1.43
C THR A 122 -7.47 3.62 1.83
N ALA A 123 -6.83 2.49 2.14
CA ALA A 123 -5.42 2.42 2.43
C ALA A 123 -4.87 1.04 2.10
N VAL A 124 -3.58 0.97 1.82
CA VAL A 124 -2.84 -0.27 1.60
C VAL A 124 -1.64 -0.29 2.55
N GLY A 125 -1.50 -1.38 3.28
CA GLY A 125 -0.36 -1.64 4.16
C GLY A 125 0.39 -2.88 3.71
N LEU A 126 1.70 -2.78 3.48
CA LEU A 126 2.58 -3.91 3.26
C LEU A 126 3.45 -4.11 4.50
N ASP A 127 3.49 -5.33 4.99
CA ASP A 127 4.26 -5.73 6.16
C ASP A 127 5.39 -6.67 5.74
N ALA A 128 6.61 -6.25 6.02
CA ALA A 128 7.86 -6.92 5.71
C ALA A 128 7.94 -7.44 4.25
N PRO A 129 7.69 -6.57 3.24
CA PRO A 129 7.92 -6.99 1.87
C PRO A 129 9.42 -7.13 1.61
N VAL A 130 9.80 -8.19 0.91
CA VAL A 130 11.15 -8.40 0.39
C VAL A 130 11.06 -8.45 -1.13
N ILE A 131 11.74 -7.52 -1.78
CA ILE A 131 11.80 -7.40 -3.24
C ILE A 131 13.21 -7.77 -3.67
N ARG A 132 13.35 -8.71 -4.61
CA ARG A 132 14.62 -9.11 -5.19
C ARG A 132 14.66 -8.73 -6.65
N TYR A 133 15.41 -7.68 -6.94
CA TYR A 133 15.62 -7.21 -8.30
C TYR A 133 16.99 -7.69 -8.81
N GLU A 134 16.99 -8.52 -9.80
CA GLU A 134 18.20 -9.11 -10.36
C GLU A 134 18.37 -8.71 -11.84
N VAL A 135 19.57 -8.30 -12.18
CA VAL A 135 20.03 -8.09 -13.56
C VAL A 135 21.02 -9.20 -13.88
N ALA A 136 20.75 -9.97 -14.92
CA ALA A 136 21.62 -11.04 -15.39
C ALA A 136 22.82 -10.46 -16.18
N GLU A 137 23.79 -11.32 -16.52
CA GLU A 137 25.00 -10.92 -17.27
C GLU A 137 24.68 -10.37 -18.66
N ASP A 138 23.58 -10.82 -19.27
CA ASP A 138 23.09 -10.36 -20.58
C ASP A 138 22.26 -9.07 -20.51
N GLY A 139 22.07 -8.49 -19.30
CA GLY A 139 21.27 -7.30 -19.06
C GLY A 139 19.76 -7.57 -18.91
N THR A 140 19.31 -8.80 -19.03
CA THR A 140 17.91 -9.14 -18.75
C THR A 140 17.61 -9.03 -17.26
N THR A 141 16.37 -8.68 -16.92
CA THR A 141 15.97 -8.51 -15.53
C THR A 141 14.91 -9.53 -15.15
N ASN A 142 14.93 -9.94 -13.88
CA ASN A 142 13.90 -10.82 -13.38
C ASN A 142 12.50 -10.18 -13.32
N PHE A 143 12.37 -8.88 -13.54
CA PHE A 143 11.10 -8.15 -13.66
C PHE A 143 10.72 -7.83 -15.11
N GLY A 144 11.61 -8.06 -16.09
CA GLY A 144 11.38 -7.70 -17.49
C GLY A 144 10.21 -8.42 -18.17
N THR A 145 9.78 -9.56 -17.63
CA THR A 145 8.64 -10.34 -18.13
C THR A 145 7.36 -10.14 -17.33
N LEU A 146 7.35 -9.23 -16.34
CA LEU A 146 6.13 -8.91 -15.60
C LEU A 146 5.16 -8.13 -16.49
N GLY A 147 3.93 -8.66 -16.59
CA GLY A 147 2.87 -8.03 -17.38
C GLY A 147 2.66 -8.64 -18.76
N GLY A 148 3.38 -9.72 -19.11
CA GLY A 148 3.30 -10.33 -20.46
C GLY A 148 3.82 -9.38 -21.55
N GLU A 149 3.71 -9.76 -22.80
CA GLU A 149 3.77 -8.84 -23.94
C GLU A 149 2.50 -7.99 -23.90
N ALA A 150 2.49 -6.95 -23.05
CA ALA A 150 1.45 -5.95 -23.10
C ALA A 150 1.59 -5.28 -24.49
N ASP A 151 0.65 -5.60 -25.38
CA ASP A 151 0.38 -4.76 -26.55
C ASP A 151 0.35 -3.32 -26.06
N THR A 152 1.25 -2.48 -26.55
CA THR A 152 1.41 -1.08 -26.20
C THR A 152 0.24 -0.20 -26.70
N THR A 153 -0.91 -0.80 -26.92
CA THR A 153 -2.15 -0.16 -27.32
C THR A 153 -2.99 0.11 -26.07
N GLU A 154 -2.85 1.34 -25.54
CA GLU A 154 -3.72 1.92 -24.51
C GLU A 154 -3.80 1.15 -23.19
N ALA A 155 -2.68 1.02 -22.49
CA ALA A 155 -2.72 0.71 -21.06
C ALA A 155 -3.30 1.94 -20.31
N GLU A 156 -4.63 1.99 -20.19
CA GLU A 156 -5.29 2.69 -19.10
C GLU A 156 -4.72 2.15 -17.80
N GLY A 157 -3.76 2.84 -17.23
CA GLY A 157 -3.18 2.73 -15.89
C GLY A 157 -2.93 1.31 -15.33
N PRO A 158 -2.11 1.17 -14.30
CA PRO A 158 -1.79 -0.16 -13.76
C PRO A 158 -3.06 -0.91 -13.37
N PRO A 159 -3.10 -2.27 -13.47
CA PRO A 159 -4.28 -3.11 -13.22
C PRO A 159 -4.83 -3.03 -11.77
N LEU A 160 -4.26 -2.18 -10.95
CA LEU A 160 -4.80 -1.75 -9.66
C LEU A 160 -5.95 -0.75 -9.83
N GLY A 161 -6.73 -0.88 -10.91
CA GLY A 161 -7.85 -0.02 -11.26
C GLY A 161 -8.70 0.36 -10.06
N GLY A 162 -8.62 1.64 -9.66
CA GLY A 162 -9.45 2.21 -8.63
C GLY A 162 -8.97 2.08 -7.18
N VAL A 163 -7.77 1.53 -6.92
CA VAL A 163 -7.16 1.65 -5.58
C VAL A 163 -6.60 3.07 -5.46
N PRO A 164 -7.19 3.94 -4.61
CA PRO A 164 -6.56 5.22 -4.35
C PRO A 164 -5.24 4.93 -3.62
N LEU A 165 -4.12 5.12 -4.30
CA LEU A 165 -2.78 5.04 -3.71
C LEU A 165 -2.52 6.22 -2.75
N SER A 166 -3.58 6.87 -2.30
CA SER A 166 -3.51 8.05 -1.43
C SER A 166 -2.99 7.77 -0.03
N ASN A 167 -2.92 6.50 0.35
CA ASN A 167 -2.40 6.10 1.66
C ASN A 167 -1.80 4.69 1.57
N VAL A 168 -0.51 4.62 1.22
CA VAL A 168 0.26 3.38 1.21
C VAL A 168 1.28 3.44 2.33
N ARG A 169 1.28 2.42 3.18
CA ARG A 169 2.27 2.25 4.25
C ARG A 169 3.04 0.97 4.04
N VAL A 170 4.34 1.07 4.10
CA VAL A 170 5.28 -0.06 4.00
C VAL A 170 6.10 -0.08 5.28
N SER A 171 6.12 -1.22 5.97
CA SER A 171 6.89 -1.42 7.18
C SER A 171 7.85 -2.59 7.03
N ASP A 172 9.04 -2.46 7.61
CA ASP A 172 10.08 -3.51 7.62
C ASP A 172 10.44 -4.05 6.23
N ALA A 173 10.43 -3.18 5.22
CA ALA A 173 10.71 -3.56 3.83
C ALA A 173 12.19 -3.84 3.58
N GLN A 174 12.46 -4.74 2.68
CA GLN A 174 13.80 -5.02 2.17
C GLN A 174 13.79 -4.99 0.65
N LEU A 175 14.75 -4.29 0.06
CA LEU A 175 15.06 -4.34 -1.36
C LEU A 175 16.45 -4.92 -1.55
N HIS A 176 16.55 -5.99 -2.30
CA HIS A 176 17.82 -6.59 -2.73
C HIS A 176 17.98 -6.34 -4.23
N TYR A 177 18.91 -5.50 -4.60
CA TYR A 177 19.33 -5.28 -5.99
C TYR A 177 20.64 -6.01 -6.21
N THR A 178 20.72 -6.79 -7.28
CA THR A 178 21.95 -7.47 -7.70
C THR A 178 22.09 -7.33 -9.22
N ASP A 179 23.20 -6.79 -9.66
CA ASP A 179 23.57 -6.69 -11.06
C ASP A 179 24.82 -7.53 -11.32
N ARG A 180 24.63 -8.66 -11.99
CA ARG A 180 25.72 -9.60 -12.29
C ARG A 180 26.62 -9.11 -13.42
N SER A 181 26.13 -8.23 -14.30
CA SER A 181 26.89 -7.68 -15.41
C SER A 181 27.96 -6.69 -14.92
N THR A 182 27.67 -5.93 -13.86
CA THR A 182 28.57 -4.91 -13.29
C THR A 182 29.16 -5.32 -11.94
N GLY A 183 28.67 -6.41 -11.35
CA GLY A 183 29.05 -6.85 -10.00
C GLY A 183 28.53 -5.95 -8.89
N GLN A 184 27.54 -5.12 -9.17
CA GLN A 184 26.91 -4.25 -8.18
C GLN A 184 25.89 -5.00 -7.35
N ALA A 185 25.83 -4.69 -6.04
CA ALA A 185 24.81 -5.19 -5.15
C ALA A 185 24.39 -4.11 -4.17
N VAL A 186 23.09 -3.93 -4.01
CA VAL A 186 22.51 -2.98 -3.05
C VAL A 186 21.44 -3.67 -2.22
N ARG A 187 21.51 -3.47 -0.91
CA ARG A 187 20.48 -3.89 0.02
C ARG A 187 19.98 -2.70 0.80
N LEU A 188 18.68 -2.53 0.80
CA LEU A 188 17.97 -1.49 1.56
C LEU A 188 17.03 -2.14 2.55
N ASP A 189 17.10 -1.72 3.81
CA ASP A 189 16.11 -2.00 4.83
C ASP A 189 15.37 -0.68 5.13
N PHE A 190 14.05 -0.65 4.91
CA PHE A 190 13.31 0.63 4.97
C PHE A 190 11.84 0.50 5.37
N GLY A 191 11.29 1.62 5.84
CA GLY A 191 9.86 1.85 5.94
C GLY A 191 9.44 3.00 5.03
N ALA A 192 8.18 3.03 4.59
CA ALA A 192 7.69 4.12 3.76
C ALA A 192 6.23 4.44 4.02
N GLN A 193 5.88 5.72 3.92
CA GLN A 193 4.52 6.22 3.87
C GLN A 193 4.38 7.05 2.60
N LEU A 194 3.52 6.59 1.70
CA LEU A 194 3.40 7.14 0.37
C LEU A 194 1.95 7.53 0.11
N GLY A 195 1.77 8.62 -0.61
CA GLY A 195 0.48 9.02 -1.14
C GLY A 195 0.59 9.37 -2.60
N ALA A 196 -0.34 8.91 -3.41
CA ALA A 196 -0.46 9.31 -4.80
C ALA A 196 -1.92 9.56 -5.16
N GLY A 197 -2.16 10.53 -6.02
CA GLY A 197 -3.51 10.87 -6.46
C GLY A 197 -3.52 11.88 -7.60
N PRO A 198 -4.69 12.08 -8.21
CA PRO A 198 -4.84 13.10 -9.24
C PRO A 198 -4.84 14.50 -8.64
N GLU A 199 -4.14 15.43 -9.29
CA GLU A 199 -4.18 16.86 -9.04
C GLU A 199 -4.51 17.58 -10.35
N GLY A 200 -5.80 17.80 -10.62
CA GLY A 200 -6.28 18.28 -11.92
C GLY A 200 -5.99 17.27 -13.04
N ALA A 201 -5.23 17.68 -14.05
CA ALA A 201 -4.79 16.84 -15.15
C ALA A 201 -3.43 16.13 -14.88
N ALA A 202 -2.83 16.38 -13.73
CA ALA A 202 -1.57 15.78 -13.32
C ALA A 202 -1.80 14.67 -12.28
N LEU A 203 -0.79 13.83 -12.09
CA LEU A 203 -0.69 12.88 -11.00
C LEU A 203 0.37 13.37 -10.03
N THR A 204 0.05 13.40 -8.75
CA THR A 204 1.03 13.72 -7.71
C THR A 204 1.34 12.50 -6.88
N SER A 205 2.59 12.39 -6.45
CA SER A 205 3.02 11.42 -5.46
C SER A 205 3.94 12.09 -4.46
N SER A 206 3.65 11.92 -3.19
CA SER A 206 4.49 12.43 -2.12
C SER A 206 4.63 11.39 -1.02
N GLY A 207 5.71 11.47 -0.25
CA GLY A 207 5.91 10.53 0.82
C GLY A 207 7.20 10.72 1.59
N THR A 208 7.33 9.88 2.60
CA THR A 208 8.53 9.75 3.42
C THR A 208 9.00 8.31 3.39
N VAL A 209 10.30 8.12 3.20
CA VAL A 209 10.99 6.83 3.26
C VAL A 209 12.02 6.91 4.39
N GLU A 210 11.90 6.03 5.35
CA GLU A 210 12.84 5.87 6.45
C GLU A 210 13.80 4.73 6.10
N LEU A 211 15.06 5.05 5.86
CA LEU A 211 16.11 4.09 5.51
C LEU A 211 16.83 3.67 6.79
N THR A 212 16.55 2.48 7.28
CA THR A 212 17.21 1.95 8.47
C THR A 212 18.66 1.55 8.15
N THR A 213 18.87 0.87 7.02
CA THR A 213 20.20 0.46 6.58
C THR A 213 20.23 0.42 5.05
N VAL A 214 21.28 1.00 4.50
CA VAL A 214 21.66 0.88 3.10
C VAL A 214 23.04 0.25 3.04
N ARG A 215 23.19 -0.84 2.31
CA ARG A 215 24.50 -1.46 2.01
C ARG A 215 24.65 -1.53 0.51
N ALA A 216 25.72 -0.91 -0.01
CA ALA A 216 25.96 -0.85 -1.43
C ALA A 216 27.39 -1.30 -1.74
N LEU A 217 27.52 -2.35 -2.52
CA LEU A 217 28.75 -2.74 -3.18
C LEU A 217 28.73 -2.16 -4.60
N LEU A 218 29.56 -1.17 -4.83
CA LEU A 218 29.66 -0.44 -6.10
C LEU A 218 31.11 -0.46 -6.57
N PRO A 219 31.59 -1.53 -7.24
CA PRO A 219 33.01 -1.72 -7.56
C PRO A 219 33.62 -0.58 -8.38
N SER A 220 32.81 0.14 -9.17
CA SER A 220 33.23 1.32 -9.93
C SER A 220 33.43 2.59 -9.10
N VAL A 221 32.91 2.63 -7.86
CA VAL A 221 32.93 3.80 -6.97
C VAL A 221 33.88 3.58 -5.80
N ALA A 222 33.76 2.43 -5.15
CA ALA A 222 34.55 2.08 -3.98
C ALA A 222 34.81 0.56 -3.94
N PRO A 223 36.05 0.15 -3.52
CA PRO A 223 36.38 -1.27 -3.40
C PRO A 223 35.65 -1.96 -2.26
N ASP A 224 35.25 -1.21 -1.24
CA ASP A 224 34.57 -1.72 -0.05
C ASP A 224 33.07 -1.43 -0.10
N THR A 225 32.31 -2.21 0.66
CA THR A 225 30.85 -1.98 0.81
C THR A 225 30.60 -0.65 1.54
N LEU A 226 29.87 0.22 0.89
CA LEU A 226 29.37 1.46 1.49
C LEU A 226 28.18 1.14 2.41
N VAL A 227 28.17 1.72 3.59
CA VAL A 227 27.08 1.54 4.56
C VAL A 227 26.55 2.91 5.00
N LEU A 228 25.24 3.11 4.84
CA LEU A 228 24.53 4.26 5.36
C LEU A 228 23.47 3.75 6.34
N GLN A 229 23.33 4.41 7.48
CA GLN A 229 22.33 4.08 8.51
C GLN A 229 21.52 5.32 8.88
N ASP A 230 20.28 5.09 9.26
CA ASP A 230 19.39 6.11 9.84
C ASP A 230 19.25 7.34 8.94
N ALA A 231 18.88 7.13 7.68
CA ALA A 231 18.57 8.21 6.75
C ALA A 231 17.06 8.33 6.50
N GLN A 232 16.59 9.54 6.27
CA GLN A 232 15.21 9.81 5.89
C GLN A 232 15.17 10.53 4.55
N ALA A 233 14.34 10.03 3.64
CA ALA A 233 14.07 10.68 2.37
C ALA A 233 12.61 11.16 2.34
N THR A 234 12.41 12.42 1.98
CA THR A 234 11.08 12.99 1.72
C THR A 234 11.01 13.43 0.28
N TYR A 235 9.93 13.09 -0.41
CA TYR A 235 9.77 13.46 -1.81
C TYR A 235 8.36 13.99 -2.12
N ASP A 236 8.29 14.85 -3.12
CA ASP A 236 7.07 15.34 -3.75
C ASP A 236 7.32 15.47 -5.26
N VAL A 237 6.56 14.68 -6.02
CA VAL A 237 6.69 14.57 -7.47
C VAL A 237 5.32 14.80 -8.12
N GLN A 238 5.31 15.57 -9.16
CA GLN A 238 4.14 15.77 -10.02
C GLN A 238 4.46 15.31 -11.43
N VAL A 239 3.59 14.47 -11.99
CA VAL A 239 3.68 13.98 -13.36
C VAL A 239 2.51 14.53 -14.15
N ALA A 240 2.77 15.22 -15.25
CA ALA A 240 1.77 15.67 -16.20
C ALA A 240 1.96 14.94 -17.54
N PRO A 241 1.30 13.77 -17.74
CA PRO A 241 1.55 12.89 -18.90
C PRO A 241 1.23 13.60 -20.22
N SER A 242 0.16 14.37 -20.28
CA SER A 242 -0.26 15.12 -21.47
C SER A 242 0.72 16.23 -21.86
N ALA A 243 1.45 16.77 -20.89
CA ALA A 243 2.48 17.78 -21.12
C ALA A 243 3.86 17.16 -21.32
N GLY A 244 4.01 15.85 -21.13
CA GLY A 244 5.30 15.16 -21.15
C GLY A 244 6.29 15.70 -20.11
N THR A 245 5.79 16.11 -18.92
CA THR A 245 6.62 16.73 -17.89
C THR A 245 6.55 15.98 -16.56
N VAL A 246 7.69 15.92 -15.86
CA VAL A 246 7.79 15.51 -14.46
C VAL A 246 8.42 16.65 -13.68
N ALA A 247 7.72 17.14 -12.66
CA ALA A 247 8.25 18.12 -11.72
C ALA A 247 8.62 17.41 -10.41
N LEU A 248 9.90 17.45 -10.06
CA LEU A 248 10.42 17.09 -8.75
C LEU A 248 10.34 18.34 -7.88
N ARG A 249 9.23 18.47 -7.15
CA ARG A 249 9.00 19.64 -6.27
C ARG A 249 9.95 19.62 -5.09
N THR A 250 10.22 18.43 -4.57
CA THR A 250 11.15 18.21 -3.46
C THR A 250 11.66 16.77 -3.50
N LEU A 251 12.95 16.62 -3.33
CA LEU A 251 13.59 15.39 -2.87
C LEU A 251 14.62 15.81 -1.83
N ARG A 252 14.34 15.47 -0.58
CA ARG A 252 15.23 15.79 0.53
C ARG A 252 15.70 14.49 1.17
N LEU A 253 17.01 14.34 1.29
CA LEU A 253 17.65 13.26 2.00
C LEU A 253 18.34 13.83 3.24
N ASP A 254 17.88 13.42 4.41
CA ASP A 254 18.49 13.77 5.69
C ASP A 254 19.23 12.54 6.23
N THR A 255 20.52 12.69 6.43
CA THR A 255 21.38 11.72 7.10
C THR A 255 22.44 12.48 7.89
N ALA A 256 22.70 12.08 9.13
CA ALA A 256 23.67 12.80 9.94
C ALA A 256 25.11 12.56 9.42
N PRO A 257 25.90 13.60 9.15
CA PRO A 257 25.66 15.04 9.32
C PRO A 257 25.18 15.77 8.04
N LEU A 258 24.77 15.06 6.99
CA LEU A 258 24.49 15.62 5.66
C LEU A 258 22.99 15.73 5.42
N THR A 259 22.58 16.86 4.87
CA THR A 259 21.27 17.05 4.24
C THR A 259 21.50 17.39 2.77
N LEU A 260 20.82 16.67 1.89
CA LEU A 260 20.82 16.93 0.44
C LEU A 260 19.39 17.28 0.02
N SER A 261 19.23 18.37 -0.70
CA SER A 261 17.95 18.77 -1.27
C SER A 261 18.07 18.88 -2.80
N VAL A 262 17.14 18.26 -3.51
CA VAL A 262 17.09 18.29 -4.97
C VAL A 262 15.69 18.73 -5.41
N THR A 263 15.65 19.70 -6.31
CA THR A 263 14.42 20.13 -6.98
C THR A 263 14.67 20.23 -8.48
N GLY A 264 13.61 20.16 -9.28
CA GLY A 264 13.78 20.37 -10.70
C GLY A 264 12.66 19.84 -11.57
N THR A 265 12.89 19.87 -12.87
CA THR A 265 11.92 19.42 -13.86
C THR A 265 12.56 18.60 -14.95
N VAL A 266 11.82 17.60 -15.41
CA VAL A 266 12.12 16.84 -16.63
C VAL A 266 11.02 17.18 -17.63
N THR A 267 11.40 17.63 -18.81
CA THR A 267 10.48 17.96 -19.91
C THR A 267 10.81 17.11 -21.14
N GLY A 268 9.85 16.95 -22.04
CA GLY A 268 10.06 16.21 -23.27
C GLY A 268 10.17 14.70 -23.10
N LEU A 269 9.43 14.12 -22.14
CA LEU A 269 9.45 12.67 -21.87
C LEU A 269 9.11 11.81 -23.09
N ASN A 270 8.31 12.34 -24.01
CA ASN A 270 7.83 11.61 -25.18
C ASN A 270 8.75 11.79 -26.43
N ASP A 271 9.80 12.61 -26.33
CA ASP A 271 10.70 12.91 -27.47
C ASP A 271 12.17 12.93 -27.02
N ARG A 272 12.65 14.07 -26.54
CA ARG A 272 14.01 14.23 -26.01
C ARG A 272 13.94 14.80 -24.61
N PRO A 273 14.18 13.97 -23.59
CA PRO A 273 14.12 14.46 -22.21
C PRO A 273 15.22 15.50 -21.95
N THR A 274 14.77 16.63 -21.44
CA THR A 274 15.65 17.68 -20.92
C THR A 274 15.50 17.74 -19.42
N LEU A 275 16.62 17.73 -18.71
CA LEU A 275 16.69 17.71 -17.26
C LEU A 275 17.22 19.05 -16.76
N ASP A 276 16.46 19.69 -15.86
CA ASP A 276 16.87 20.90 -15.14
C ASP A 276 16.76 20.60 -13.64
N LEU A 277 17.90 20.44 -12.97
CA LEU A 277 17.98 20.08 -11.55
C LEU A 277 18.80 21.12 -10.79
N SER A 278 18.32 21.46 -9.59
CA SER A 278 19.03 22.23 -8.58
C SER A 278 19.33 21.32 -7.39
N ILE A 279 20.58 21.31 -6.93
CA ILE A 279 21.06 20.49 -5.82
C ILE A 279 21.66 21.44 -4.78
N GLU A 280 21.21 21.31 -3.54
CA GLU A 280 21.66 22.11 -2.39
C GLU A 280 22.11 21.19 -1.22
#